data_e30765295c135420c15de2f4b2c71d6e
#
_entry.id   e30765295c135420c15de2f4b2c71d6e
#
_cell.length_a   1.000
_cell.length_b   1.000
_cell.length_c   1.000
_cell.angle_alpha   90.00
_cell.angle_beta   90.00
_cell.angle_gamma   90.00
#
_symmetry.space_group_name_H-M   'P 1'
#
loop_
_entity.id
_entity.type
_entity.pdbx_description
1 polymer ?
#
loop_
_entity_poly.entity_id
_entity_poly.type
_entity_poly.pdbx_seq_one_letter_code
_entity_poly.pdbx_strand_id
1 'polypeptide(L)'
;MVGVHADPRITIVPWHGDGQQRLHAWRANVGEPVAFDVSRPPIASPVRELVVLSWNLWIGRARLEQVVARIRSQTDAPLVILAQEAYRSDASVPARAARRAGRRAAGGFPPRARARTDIVAAAHELGLNLRYVPSMRNGAGASDRGNAILSDLPLGHAWAFELPLVLQRRVPVGATLLLEGGPLHVVCAHLDPRGPPGAAWLGVAGRAAQATYLLEQVVGDTVILGADLNLGRGRRERAWRLLHEADFGAGVPPVLPSWRHTFHALPRLVLDYVLVRDRLGQLAAARIERLDEDPRDRGATVFGSDHHPLVARVRLRPAGQELS
;
A
#
# COMPACT_ATOMS: atom_id res chain seq x y z
N MET A 1 -5.59 -33.32 6.86
CA MET A 1 -5.30 -31.89 7.14
C MET A 1 -4.03 -31.55 6.37
N VAL A 2 -4.19 -30.95 5.19
CA VAL A 2 -3.04 -30.44 4.42
C VAL A 2 -2.70 -29.10 5.05
N GLY A 3 -1.52 -29.05 5.70
CA GLY A 3 -1.01 -27.79 6.26
C GLY A 3 -0.75 -26.82 5.10
N VAL A 4 -1.49 -25.73 5.07
CA VAL A 4 -1.23 -24.62 4.17
C VAL A 4 0.06 -23.97 4.65
N HIS A 5 1.16 -24.16 3.92
CA HIS A 5 2.43 -23.54 4.24
C HIS A 5 2.39 -22.09 3.80
N ALA A 6 2.42 -21.16 4.76
CA ALA A 6 2.64 -19.74 4.47
C ALA A 6 3.95 -19.59 3.66
N ASP A 7 3.94 -18.71 2.66
CA ASP A 7 5.15 -18.49 1.84
C ASP A 7 6.33 -18.05 2.73
N PRO A 8 7.44 -18.79 2.79
CA PRO A 8 8.55 -18.50 3.70
C PRO A 8 9.23 -17.15 3.42
N ARG A 9 8.94 -16.51 2.31
CA ARG A 9 9.47 -15.19 1.94
C ARG A 9 8.75 -14.03 2.63
N ILE A 10 7.61 -14.31 3.33
CA ILE A 10 6.83 -13.30 4.06
C ILE A 10 6.62 -13.76 5.49
N THR A 11 7.14 -13.01 6.44
CA THR A 11 6.84 -13.21 7.87
C THR A 11 5.68 -12.30 8.29
N ILE A 12 4.66 -12.84 8.95
CA ILE A 12 3.55 -12.05 9.48
C ILE A 12 3.59 -12.05 11.01
N VAL A 13 3.64 -10.84 11.59
CA VAL A 13 3.51 -10.63 13.04
C VAL A 13 2.04 -10.35 13.37
N PRO A 14 1.35 -11.24 14.08
CA PRO A 14 -0.03 -11.01 14.47
C PRO A 14 -0.13 -9.95 15.57
N TRP A 15 -1.23 -9.20 15.57
CA TRP A 15 -1.58 -8.35 16.70
C TRP A 15 -2.09 -9.19 17.88
N HIS A 16 -1.55 -8.96 19.07
CA HIS A 16 -1.90 -9.69 20.29
C HIS A 16 -2.77 -8.89 21.29
N GLY A 17 -3.09 -7.64 20.99
CA GLY A 17 -3.97 -6.82 21.84
C GLY A 17 -5.45 -7.15 21.65
N ASP A 18 -6.31 -6.18 21.94
CA ASP A 18 -7.76 -6.33 21.88
C ASP A 18 -8.31 -6.79 20.53
N GLY A 19 -9.46 -7.45 20.55
CA GLY A 19 -10.17 -7.83 19.33
C GLY A 19 -9.78 -9.18 18.72
N GLN A 20 -9.10 -10.06 19.46
CA GLN A 20 -8.58 -11.35 18.98
C GLN A 20 -9.66 -12.22 18.30
N GLN A 21 -10.85 -12.32 18.87
CA GLN A 21 -11.94 -13.10 18.26
C GLN A 21 -12.32 -12.58 16.86
N ARG A 22 -12.37 -11.26 16.71
CA ARG A 22 -12.64 -10.62 15.42
C ARG A 22 -11.47 -10.85 14.44
N LEU A 23 -10.22 -10.69 14.90
CA LEU A 23 -9.04 -10.94 14.08
C LEU A 23 -8.95 -12.38 13.62
N HIS A 24 -9.23 -13.34 14.51
CA HIS A 24 -9.30 -14.75 14.15
C HIS A 24 -10.32 -14.98 13.03
N ALA A 25 -11.53 -14.40 13.16
CA ALA A 25 -12.54 -14.48 12.12
C ALA A 25 -12.11 -13.81 10.79
N TRP A 26 -11.34 -12.75 10.83
CA TRP A 26 -10.77 -12.11 9.64
C TRP A 26 -9.71 -12.99 8.97
N ARG A 27 -8.76 -13.51 9.76
CA ARG A 27 -7.69 -14.41 9.27
C ARG A 27 -8.26 -15.66 8.58
N ALA A 28 -9.27 -16.29 9.20
CA ALA A 28 -9.92 -17.49 8.66
C ALA A 28 -10.72 -17.26 7.36
N ASN A 29 -10.88 -16.05 6.91
CA ASN A 29 -11.69 -15.69 5.75
C ASN A 29 -10.89 -15.06 4.59
N VAL A 30 -9.58 -15.02 4.66
CA VAL A 30 -8.68 -14.58 3.60
C VAL A 30 -7.78 -15.74 3.19
N GLY A 31 -7.18 -15.65 2.02
CA GLY A 31 -6.17 -16.62 1.60
C GLY A 31 -4.80 -16.33 2.22
N GLU A 32 -3.85 -17.22 1.96
CA GLU A 32 -2.46 -17.04 2.38
C GLU A 32 -1.78 -15.88 1.64
N PRO A 33 -0.72 -15.29 2.23
CA PRO A 33 0.15 -14.36 1.52
C PRO A 33 0.70 -14.98 0.23
N VAL A 34 1.00 -14.13 -0.74
CA VAL A 34 1.59 -14.56 -2.02
C VAL A 34 2.90 -13.82 -2.24
N ALA A 35 3.95 -14.59 -2.52
CA ALA A 35 5.22 -14.04 -2.96
C ALA A 35 5.71 -14.81 -4.18
N PHE A 36 6.18 -14.10 -5.18
CA PHE A 36 6.97 -14.69 -6.26
C PHE A 36 8.00 -13.67 -6.78
N ASP A 37 9.03 -14.21 -7.40
CA ASP A 37 10.09 -13.43 -8.02
C ASP A 37 10.17 -13.80 -9.49
N VAL A 38 10.29 -12.78 -10.34
CA VAL A 38 10.43 -12.95 -11.79
C VAL A 38 11.91 -13.14 -12.10
N SER A 39 12.23 -14.18 -12.87
CA SER A 39 13.60 -14.38 -13.33
C SER A 39 13.97 -13.27 -14.31
N ARG A 40 14.87 -12.40 -13.87
CA ARG A 40 15.44 -11.33 -14.69
C ARG A 40 16.97 -11.37 -14.61
N PRO A 41 17.66 -10.97 -15.67
CA PRO A 41 19.10 -10.77 -15.58
C PRO A 41 19.39 -9.70 -14.50
N PRO A 42 20.51 -9.81 -13.78
CA PRO A 42 20.94 -8.77 -12.87
C PRO A 42 21.00 -7.41 -13.58
N ILE A 43 20.61 -6.36 -12.86
CA ILE A 43 20.75 -5.00 -13.38
C ILE A 43 22.23 -4.72 -13.54
N ALA A 44 22.66 -4.51 -14.79
CA ALA A 44 24.08 -4.40 -15.15
C ALA A 44 24.75 -3.11 -14.66
N SER A 45 23.99 -2.14 -14.18
CA SER A 45 24.48 -0.83 -13.74
C SER A 45 23.92 -0.47 -12.36
N PRO A 46 24.65 0.33 -11.57
CA PRO A 46 24.15 0.83 -10.30
C PRO A 46 22.83 1.57 -10.47
N VAL A 47 21.87 1.26 -9.62
CA VAL A 47 20.58 1.97 -9.58
C VAL A 47 20.82 3.38 -9.03
N ARG A 48 20.65 4.40 -9.88
CA ARG A 48 20.84 5.82 -9.52
C ARG A 48 19.52 6.54 -9.30
N GLU A 49 18.46 6.03 -9.85
CA GLU A 49 17.10 6.54 -9.71
C GLU A 49 16.14 5.39 -9.50
N LEU A 50 15.14 5.62 -8.67
CA LEU A 50 14.06 4.70 -8.38
C LEU A 50 12.73 5.44 -8.52
N VAL A 51 11.76 4.83 -9.16
CA VAL A 51 10.39 5.33 -9.20
C VAL A 51 9.55 4.52 -8.22
N VAL A 52 8.84 5.21 -7.32
CA VAL A 52 7.92 4.58 -6.38
C VAL A 52 6.50 5.09 -6.64
N LEU A 53 5.61 4.18 -7.02
CA LEU A 53 4.18 4.43 -7.17
C LEU A 53 3.46 3.99 -5.89
N SER A 54 2.79 4.90 -5.18
CA SER A 54 1.86 4.56 -4.10
C SER A 54 0.44 4.83 -4.56
N TRP A 55 -0.44 3.82 -4.45
CA TRP A 55 -1.79 3.97 -4.96
C TRP A 55 -2.79 3.01 -4.30
N ASN A 56 -3.91 3.56 -3.82
CA ASN A 56 -5.07 2.77 -3.44
C ASN A 56 -5.83 2.35 -4.71
N LEU A 57 -5.90 1.05 -4.97
CA LEU A 57 -6.44 0.46 -6.19
C LEU A 57 -7.97 0.29 -6.19
N TRP A 58 -8.64 0.80 -5.16
CA TRP A 58 -10.09 0.67 -4.97
C TRP A 58 -10.60 -0.75 -5.23
N ILE A 59 -10.03 -1.70 -4.52
CA ILE A 59 -10.40 -3.13 -4.62
C ILE A 59 -10.22 -3.64 -6.08
N GLY A 60 -9.05 -3.34 -6.67
CA GLY A 60 -8.69 -3.78 -8.01
C GLY A 60 -9.49 -3.13 -9.16
N ARG A 61 -10.13 -2.00 -8.95
CA ARG A 61 -10.82 -1.25 -10.02
C ARG A 61 -9.90 -0.34 -10.81
N ALA A 62 -8.76 -0.01 -10.22
CA ALA A 62 -7.75 0.81 -10.84
C ALA A 62 -7.18 0.17 -12.12
N ARG A 63 -6.89 0.97 -13.12
CA ARG A 63 -6.23 0.56 -14.36
C ARG A 63 -4.71 0.63 -14.16
N LEU A 64 -4.18 -0.31 -13.38
CA LEU A 64 -2.79 -0.33 -12.96
C LEU A 64 -1.84 -0.35 -14.16
N GLU A 65 -2.12 -1.19 -15.16
CA GLU A 65 -1.31 -1.35 -16.38
C GLU A 65 -1.19 -0.03 -17.14
N GLN A 66 -2.26 0.77 -17.19
CA GLN A 66 -2.25 2.07 -17.86
C GLN A 66 -1.32 3.07 -17.15
N VAL A 67 -1.34 3.09 -15.82
CA VAL A 67 -0.49 3.98 -15.02
C VAL A 67 0.98 3.53 -15.14
N VAL A 68 1.23 2.22 -15.06
CA VAL A 68 2.57 1.66 -15.25
C VAL A 68 3.13 1.96 -16.64
N ALA A 69 2.35 1.76 -17.70
CA ALA A 69 2.75 2.10 -19.06
C ALA A 69 3.09 3.59 -19.21
N ARG A 70 2.28 4.47 -18.59
CA ARG A 70 2.56 5.91 -18.57
C ARG A 70 3.86 6.26 -17.84
N ILE A 71 4.15 5.61 -16.72
CA ILE A 71 5.41 5.82 -15.99
C ILE A 71 6.59 5.31 -16.84
N ARG A 72 6.50 4.11 -17.37
CA ARG A 72 7.57 3.50 -18.20
C ARG A 72 7.83 4.26 -19.49
N SER A 73 6.86 4.98 -20.05
CA SER A 73 7.08 5.87 -21.22
C SER A 73 7.91 7.12 -20.90
N GLN A 74 8.14 7.42 -19.62
CA GLN A 74 8.84 8.63 -19.18
C GLN A 74 10.23 8.34 -18.61
N THR A 75 10.53 7.09 -18.26
CA THR A 75 11.79 6.71 -17.62
C THR A 75 12.05 5.21 -17.69
N ASP A 76 13.33 4.83 -17.80
CA ASP A 76 13.81 3.44 -17.68
C ASP A 76 14.20 3.09 -16.22
N ALA A 77 14.05 4.02 -15.28
CA ALA A 77 14.37 3.77 -13.88
C ALA A 77 13.49 2.63 -13.31
N PRO A 78 14.06 1.75 -12.47
CA PRO A 78 13.30 0.68 -11.85
C PRO A 78 12.07 1.20 -11.11
N LEU A 79 10.96 0.48 -11.24
CA LEU A 79 9.68 0.83 -10.62
C LEU A 79 9.41 -0.06 -9.41
N VAL A 80 8.96 0.56 -8.32
CA VAL A 80 8.36 -0.10 -7.16
C VAL A 80 6.93 0.41 -6.97
N ILE A 81 5.99 -0.48 -6.78
CA ILE A 81 4.57 -0.15 -6.58
C ILE A 81 4.16 -0.56 -5.18
N LEU A 82 3.59 0.37 -4.43
CA LEU A 82 3.04 0.19 -3.09
C LEU A 82 1.51 0.33 -3.21
N ALA A 83 0.84 -0.82 -3.39
CA ALA A 83 -0.57 -0.89 -3.74
C ALA A 83 -1.45 -1.18 -2.52
N GLN A 84 -2.34 -0.27 -2.16
CA GLN A 84 -3.38 -0.49 -1.16
C GLN A 84 -4.67 -0.97 -1.83
N GLU A 85 -5.51 -1.69 -1.10
CA GLU A 85 -6.71 -2.34 -1.61
C GLU A 85 -6.47 -3.19 -2.88
N ALA A 86 -5.27 -3.76 -2.99
CA ALA A 86 -4.94 -4.74 -4.01
C ALA A 86 -5.88 -5.94 -3.91
N TYR A 87 -6.51 -6.31 -5.03
CA TYR A 87 -7.53 -7.34 -5.10
C TYR A 87 -6.93 -8.67 -5.58
N ARG A 88 -7.38 -9.77 -4.97
CA ARG A 88 -7.09 -11.12 -5.43
C ARG A 88 -8.37 -11.95 -5.48
N SER A 89 -8.48 -12.80 -6.49
CA SER A 89 -9.58 -13.75 -6.65
C SER A 89 -9.06 -15.08 -7.20
N ASP A 90 -8.84 -16.01 -6.30
CA ASP A 90 -8.40 -17.35 -6.65
C ASP A 90 -8.97 -18.42 -5.70
N ALA A 91 -8.70 -19.70 -6.01
CA ALA A 91 -9.21 -20.85 -5.26
C ALA A 91 -8.60 -20.98 -3.85
N SER A 92 -7.49 -20.28 -3.53
CA SER A 92 -6.87 -20.31 -2.21
C SER A 92 -7.65 -19.49 -1.19
N VAL A 93 -8.47 -18.54 -1.66
CA VAL A 93 -9.32 -17.74 -0.78
C VAL A 93 -10.54 -18.56 -0.38
N PRO A 94 -10.78 -18.80 0.93
CA PRO A 94 -11.88 -19.65 1.38
C PRO A 94 -13.22 -19.21 0.83
N ALA A 95 -13.95 -20.09 0.16
CA ALA A 95 -15.32 -19.82 -0.28
C ALA A 95 -16.25 -19.75 0.94
N ARG A 96 -17.06 -18.72 1.05
CA ARG A 96 -18.12 -18.66 2.07
C ARG A 96 -19.41 -19.18 1.48
N ALA A 97 -20.07 -20.12 2.18
CA ALA A 97 -21.45 -20.46 1.87
C ALA A 97 -22.28 -19.16 1.86
N ALA A 98 -22.95 -18.87 0.75
CA ALA A 98 -23.82 -17.71 0.64
C ALA A 98 -24.90 -17.84 1.74
N ARG A 99 -24.75 -17.10 2.84
CA ARG A 99 -25.89 -16.88 3.72
C ARG A 99 -26.96 -16.25 2.84
N ARG A 100 -28.13 -16.87 2.77
CA ARG A 100 -29.31 -16.30 2.10
C ARG A 100 -29.37 -14.83 2.52
N ALA A 101 -29.01 -13.94 1.61
CA ALA A 101 -29.09 -12.52 1.83
C ALA A 101 -30.58 -12.21 2.04
N GLY A 102 -30.95 -12.03 3.31
CA GLY A 102 -32.24 -11.46 3.64
C GLY A 102 -32.35 -10.15 2.84
N ARG A 103 -33.49 -9.96 2.21
CA ARG A 103 -33.89 -8.78 1.42
C ARG A 103 -33.68 -7.47 2.19
N ARG A 104 -32.47 -6.95 2.24
CA ARG A 104 -32.18 -5.55 2.64
C ARG A 104 -30.83 -5.14 2.10
N ALA A 105 -30.73 -4.98 0.81
CA ALA A 105 -29.74 -4.15 0.16
C ALA A 105 -30.46 -3.36 -0.97
N ALA A 106 -31.50 -2.63 -0.57
CA ALA A 106 -32.11 -1.60 -1.40
C ALA A 106 -31.40 -0.28 -1.08
N GLY A 107 -30.27 -0.07 -1.70
CA GLY A 107 -29.47 1.14 -1.67
C GLY A 107 -28.56 1.08 -2.86
N GLY A 108 -29.15 1.33 -4.04
CA GLY A 108 -28.60 0.97 -5.32
C GLY A 108 -27.40 1.77 -5.76
N PHE A 109 -26.36 1.03 -6.10
CA PHE A 109 -25.59 1.30 -7.30
C PHE A 109 -25.77 0.10 -8.22
N PRO A 110 -26.14 0.29 -9.50
CA PRO A 110 -26.32 -0.82 -10.43
C PRO A 110 -24.96 -1.49 -10.61
N PRO A 111 -24.89 -2.83 -10.51
CA PRO A 111 -23.65 -3.54 -10.74
C PRO A 111 -23.44 -3.73 -12.25
N ARG A 112 -22.92 -2.77 -12.94
CA ARG A 112 -21.97 -3.11 -13.99
C ARG A 112 -20.63 -3.27 -13.26
N ALA A 113 -20.39 -4.48 -12.77
CA ALA A 113 -19.11 -4.88 -12.23
C ALA A 113 -18.08 -4.70 -13.37
N ARG A 114 -17.36 -3.57 -13.40
CA ARG A 114 -16.14 -3.49 -14.18
C ARG A 114 -15.27 -4.63 -13.69
N ALA A 115 -14.65 -5.37 -14.62
CA ALA A 115 -13.69 -6.40 -14.29
C ALA A 115 -12.67 -5.78 -13.31
N ARG A 116 -12.36 -6.52 -12.24
CA ARG A 116 -11.34 -6.11 -11.28
C ARG A 116 -10.02 -6.69 -11.71
N THR A 117 -8.97 -5.92 -11.62
CA THR A 117 -7.61 -6.39 -11.84
C THR A 117 -7.18 -7.22 -10.64
N ASP A 118 -6.87 -8.49 -10.87
CA ASP A 118 -6.23 -9.36 -9.89
C ASP A 118 -4.76 -8.99 -9.77
N ILE A 119 -4.28 -8.76 -8.54
CA ILE A 119 -2.93 -8.23 -8.31
C ILE A 119 -1.84 -9.26 -8.65
N VAL A 120 -2.14 -10.56 -8.51
CA VAL A 120 -1.20 -11.63 -8.85
C VAL A 120 -1.05 -11.73 -10.36
N ALA A 121 -2.18 -11.72 -11.09
CA ALA A 121 -2.18 -11.70 -12.55
C ALA A 121 -1.49 -10.46 -13.10
N ALA A 122 -1.81 -9.26 -12.57
CA ALA A 122 -1.17 -8.01 -12.98
C ALA A 122 0.34 -8.02 -12.77
N ALA A 123 0.82 -8.56 -11.64
CA ALA A 123 2.25 -8.66 -11.40
C ALA A 123 2.95 -9.57 -12.41
N HIS A 124 2.33 -10.70 -12.78
CA HIS A 124 2.84 -11.58 -13.84
C HIS A 124 2.85 -10.90 -15.20
N GLU A 125 1.76 -10.25 -15.60
CA GLU A 125 1.63 -9.56 -16.89
C GLU A 125 2.61 -8.40 -17.04
N LEU A 126 2.85 -7.66 -15.93
CA LEU A 126 3.81 -6.57 -15.89
C LEU A 126 5.26 -7.04 -15.71
N GLY A 127 5.47 -8.34 -15.44
CA GLY A 127 6.77 -8.94 -15.18
C GLY A 127 7.41 -8.39 -13.90
N LEU A 128 6.67 -8.19 -12.83
CA LEU A 128 7.15 -7.62 -11.56
C LEU A 128 7.22 -8.69 -10.47
N ASN A 129 8.24 -8.61 -9.62
CA ASN A 129 8.28 -9.34 -8.36
C ASN A 129 7.09 -8.94 -7.48
N LEU A 130 6.52 -9.86 -6.70
CA LEU A 130 5.35 -9.59 -5.87
C LEU A 130 5.56 -10.03 -4.42
N ARG A 131 5.09 -9.19 -3.49
CA ARG A 131 4.79 -9.53 -2.09
C ARG A 131 3.39 -8.99 -1.78
N TYR A 132 2.42 -9.89 -1.64
CA TYR A 132 1.03 -9.56 -1.36
C TYR A 132 0.58 -10.17 -0.05
N VAL A 133 -0.06 -9.35 0.80
CA VAL A 133 -0.61 -9.80 2.07
C VAL A 133 -2.08 -9.39 2.18
N PRO A 134 -3.00 -10.37 2.28
CA PRO A 134 -4.41 -10.07 2.38
C PRO A 134 -4.76 -9.52 3.76
N SER A 135 -5.58 -8.48 3.79
CA SER A 135 -6.13 -7.91 5.01
C SER A 135 -7.57 -8.35 5.25
N MET A 136 -8.37 -8.36 4.22
CA MET A 136 -9.82 -8.53 4.34
C MET A 136 -10.39 -9.31 3.16
N ARG A 137 -11.45 -10.08 3.47
CA ARG A 137 -12.28 -10.70 2.46
C ARG A 137 -13.10 -9.69 1.67
N ASN A 138 -13.43 -10.02 0.45
CA ASN A 138 -14.22 -9.21 -0.47
C ASN A 138 -15.56 -9.87 -0.78
N GLY A 139 -16.60 -9.52 -0.03
CA GLY A 139 -17.95 -10.05 -0.25
C GLY A 139 -18.06 -11.57 -0.03
N ALA A 140 -18.94 -12.23 -0.79
CA ALA A 140 -19.22 -13.67 -0.69
C ALA A 140 -18.34 -14.55 -1.59
N GLY A 141 -17.79 -13.99 -2.68
CA GLY A 141 -16.94 -14.74 -3.62
C GLY A 141 -15.60 -15.15 -3.02
N ALA A 142 -14.85 -16.04 -3.67
CA ALA A 142 -13.50 -16.45 -3.31
C ALA A 142 -12.51 -15.32 -3.66
N SER A 143 -12.58 -14.22 -2.91
CA SER A 143 -11.74 -13.06 -3.16
C SER A 143 -11.42 -12.29 -1.88
N ASP A 144 -10.22 -11.72 -1.82
CA ASP A 144 -9.75 -10.87 -0.74
C ASP A 144 -9.09 -9.59 -1.29
N ARG A 145 -8.69 -8.73 -0.37
CA ARG A 145 -7.92 -7.52 -0.66
C ARG A 145 -6.93 -7.25 0.46
N GLY A 146 -5.83 -6.63 0.09
CA GLY A 146 -4.77 -6.31 1.05
C GLY A 146 -3.82 -5.26 0.52
N ASN A 147 -2.59 -5.33 1.01
CA ASN A 147 -1.51 -4.51 0.55
C ASN A 147 -0.52 -5.34 -0.26
N ALA A 148 0.06 -4.74 -1.30
CA ALA A 148 1.04 -5.38 -2.15
C ALA A 148 2.24 -4.47 -2.42
N ILE A 149 3.41 -5.10 -2.55
CA ILE A 149 4.62 -4.51 -3.11
C ILE A 149 4.93 -5.24 -4.39
N LEU A 150 4.99 -4.50 -5.51
CA LEU A 150 5.46 -5.02 -6.80
C LEU A 150 6.76 -4.29 -7.16
N SER A 151 7.72 -4.96 -7.80
CA SER A 151 9.04 -4.36 -8.04
C SER A 151 9.72 -4.91 -9.27
N ASP A 152 10.35 -4.01 -10.05
CA ASP A 152 11.34 -4.38 -11.07
C ASP A 152 12.62 -4.95 -10.44
N LEU A 153 12.94 -4.50 -9.21
CA LEU A 153 14.11 -4.96 -8.46
C LEU A 153 13.80 -6.22 -7.66
N PRO A 154 14.79 -7.08 -7.40
CA PRO A 154 14.63 -8.19 -6.48
C PRO A 154 14.17 -7.70 -5.11
N LEU A 155 13.17 -8.38 -4.54
CA LEU A 155 12.66 -8.12 -3.19
C LEU A 155 13.30 -9.14 -2.24
N GLY A 156 13.98 -8.66 -1.22
CA GLY A 156 14.45 -9.49 -0.12
C GLY A 156 13.29 -10.09 0.67
N HIS A 157 13.60 -10.61 1.85
CA HIS A 157 12.59 -11.08 2.78
C HIS A 157 11.59 -9.97 3.10
N ALA A 158 10.32 -10.29 3.02
CA ALA A 158 9.25 -9.37 3.34
C ALA A 158 8.71 -9.64 4.74
N TRP A 159 8.29 -8.59 5.40
CA TRP A 159 7.61 -8.66 6.69
C TRP A 159 6.26 -7.97 6.61
N ALA A 160 5.33 -8.48 7.35
CA ALA A 160 4.00 -7.89 7.49
C ALA A 160 3.59 -7.95 8.96
N PHE A 161 2.67 -7.12 9.36
CA PHE A 161 2.19 -7.10 10.72
C PHE A 161 0.75 -6.58 10.78
N GLU A 162 -0.02 -7.13 11.70
CA GLU A 162 -1.38 -6.67 11.91
C GLU A 162 -1.37 -5.43 12.79
N LEU A 163 -2.00 -4.37 12.31
CA LEU A 163 -2.20 -3.17 13.12
C LEU A 163 -3.24 -3.40 14.23
N PRO A 164 -3.20 -2.62 15.31
CA PRO A 164 -4.26 -2.60 16.32
C PRO A 164 -5.64 -2.55 15.67
N LEU A 165 -6.53 -3.47 16.08
CA LEU A 165 -7.85 -3.59 15.49
C LEU A 165 -8.76 -2.43 15.96
N VAL A 166 -9.05 -1.51 15.06
CA VAL A 166 -10.01 -0.42 15.29
C VAL A 166 -11.36 -0.79 14.66
N LEU A 167 -11.46 -0.74 13.36
CA LEU A 167 -12.66 -1.09 12.60
C LEU A 167 -12.46 -2.37 11.78
N GLN A 168 -11.37 -2.44 11.04
CA GLN A 168 -11.05 -3.48 10.08
C GLN A 168 -9.66 -4.06 10.37
N ARG A 169 -9.41 -5.29 9.92
CA ARG A 169 -8.08 -5.86 9.95
C ARG A 169 -7.21 -5.13 8.91
N ARG A 170 -6.13 -4.52 9.34
CA ARG A 170 -5.15 -3.81 8.51
C ARG A 170 -3.79 -4.48 8.65
N VAL A 171 -3.15 -4.79 7.53
CA VAL A 171 -1.89 -5.51 7.50
C VAL A 171 -0.92 -4.77 6.57
N PRO A 172 -0.08 -3.86 7.08
CA PRO A 172 1.05 -3.34 6.32
C PRO A 172 2.00 -4.45 5.89
N VAL A 173 2.66 -4.23 4.76
CA VAL A 173 3.71 -5.10 4.26
C VAL A 173 4.94 -4.27 3.93
N GLY A 174 6.12 -4.74 4.34
CA GLY A 174 7.42 -4.18 4.02
C GLY A 174 8.30 -5.18 3.31
N ALA A 175 9.24 -4.69 2.51
CA ALA A 175 10.28 -5.48 1.88
C ALA A 175 11.58 -4.66 1.77
N THR A 176 12.70 -5.36 1.63
CA THR A 176 14.01 -4.73 1.46
C THR A 176 14.44 -4.81 0.01
N LEU A 177 14.87 -3.69 -0.54
CA LEU A 177 15.62 -3.59 -1.79
C LEU A 177 17.11 -3.57 -1.43
N LEU A 178 17.88 -4.49 -1.97
CA LEU A 178 19.33 -4.53 -1.78
C LEU A 178 19.97 -3.69 -2.89
N LEU A 179 20.41 -2.48 -2.52
CA LEU A 179 21.05 -1.53 -3.42
C LEU A 179 22.54 -1.40 -3.07
N GLU A 180 23.38 -0.93 -3.99
CA GLU A 180 24.82 -0.74 -3.75
C GLU A 180 25.12 0.20 -2.56
N GLY A 181 24.28 1.23 -2.36
CA GLY A 181 24.39 2.18 -1.24
C GLY A 181 23.89 1.63 0.10
N GLY A 182 23.48 0.36 0.16
CA GLY A 182 22.92 -0.28 1.34
C GLY A 182 21.43 -0.61 1.19
N PRO A 183 20.82 -1.21 2.21
CA PRO A 183 19.42 -1.62 2.17
C PRO A 183 18.49 -0.40 2.16
N LEU A 184 17.55 -0.40 1.24
CA LEU A 184 16.40 0.52 1.21
C LEU A 184 15.14 -0.28 1.51
N HIS A 185 14.42 0.13 2.55
CA HIS A 185 13.16 -0.51 2.90
C HIS A 185 11.98 0.22 2.25
N VAL A 186 11.06 -0.55 1.72
CA VAL A 186 9.80 -0.03 1.16
C VAL A 186 8.63 -0.63 1.93
N VAL A 187 7.67 0.21 2.32
CA VAL A 187 6.52 -0.20 3.14
C VAL A 187 5.23 0.28 2.51
N CYS A 188 4.28 -0.62 2.36
CA CYS A 188 2.92 -0.34 1.92
C CYS A 188 1.97 -0.45 3.11
N ALA A 189 1.25 0.62 3.44
CA ALA A 189 0.34 0.65 4.56
C ALA A 189 -1.03 1.23 4.21
N HIS A 190 -2.06 0.85 4.96
CA HIS A 190 -3.41 1.39 4.85
C HIS A 190 -4.04 1.43 6.24
N LEU A 191 -4.26 2.62 6.80
CA LEU A 191 -4.87 2.80 8.12
C LEU A 191 -6.40 2.80 8.03
N ASP A 192 -7.07 2.65 9.17
CA ASP A 192 -8.53 2.65 9.20
C ASP A 192 -9.12 4.03 8.93
N PRO A 193 -10.19 4.13 8.09
CA PRO A 193 -10.80 5.41 7.75
C PRO A 193 -11.63 6.01 8.88
N ARG A 194 -12.15 5.16 9.80
CA ARG A 194 -13.08 5.56 10.87
C ARG A 194 -12.75 4.85 12.17
N GLY A 195 -13.31 5.35 13.28
CA GLY A 195 -13.36 4.63 14.54
C GLY A 195 -14.50 3.60 14.57
N PRO A 196 -14.55 2.73 15.61
CA PRO A 196 -15.64 1.80 15.80
C PRO A 196 -16.96 2.55 16.01
N PRO A 197 -18.13 1.91 15.75
CA PRO A 197 -19.43 2.48 16.04
C PRO A 197 -19.52 2.97 17.49
N GLY A 198 -20.00 4.19 17.69
CA GLY A 198 -20.09 4.83 19.03
C GLY A 198 -18.82 5.56 19.49
N ALA A 199 -17.68 5.36 18.85
CA ALA A 199 -16.46 6.16 19.07
C ALA A 199 -16.46 7.42 18.20
N ALA A 200 -15.53 8.34 18.49
CA ALA A 200 -15.36 9.54 17.69
C ALA A 200 -15.28 9.17 16.19
N TRP A 201 -16.29 9.54 15.46
CA TRP A 201 -16.53 9.14 14.06
C TRP A 201 -15.38 9.39 13.08
N LEU A 202 -14.46 10.27 13.45
CA LEU A 202 -13.27 10.60 12.64
C LEU A 202 -12.13 9.55 12.76
N GLY A 203 -12.19 8.60 13.69
CA GLY A 203 -11.15 7.57 13.85
C GLY A 203 -9.75 8.06 14.23
N VAL A 204 -9.61 9.32 14.70
CA VAL A 204 -8.32 9.96 14.96
C VAL A 204 -7.47 9.19 15.99
N ALA A 205 -8.09 8.74 17.10
CA ALA A 205 -7.38 7.99 18.14
C ALA A 205 -6.94 6.61 17.63
N GLY A 206 -7.80 5.93 16.86
CA GLY A 206 -7.48 4.63 16.27
C GLY A 206 -6.31 4.71 15.30
N ARG A 207 -6.30 5.70 14.40
CA ARG A 207 -5.17 5.92 13.50
C ARG A 207 -3.89 6.31 14.23
N ALA A 208 -3.98 7.05 15.33
CA ALA A 208 -2.81 7.36 16.15
C ALA A 208 -2.22 6.07 16.76
N ALA A 209 -3.04 5.17 17.32
CA ALA A 209 -2.59 3.88 17.82
C ALA A 209 -1.99 3.01 16.70
N GLN A 210 -2.64 2.98 15.52
CA GLN A 210 -2.11 2.26 14.35
C GLN A 210 -0.79 2.85 13.87
N ALA A 211 -0.62 4.17 13.86
CA ALA A 211 0.63 4.83 13.49
C ALA A 211 1.75 4.57 14.51
N THR A 212 1.45 4.57 15.81
CA THR A 212 2.42 4.19 16.85
C THR A 212 2.94 2.79 16.60
N TYR A 213 2.04 1.82 16.44
CA TYR A 213 2.43 0.42 16.22
C TYR A 213 3.15 0.21 14.87
N LEU A 214 2.73 0.93 13.82
CA LEU A 214 3.43 0.95 12.53
C LEU A 214 4.90 1.34 12.72
N LEU A 215 5.16 2.41 13.49
CA LEU A 215 6.51 2.90 13.75
C LEU A 215 7.37 1.94 14.59
N GLU A 216 6.76 1.19 15.49
CA GLU A 216 7.44 0.14 16.28
C GLU A 216 7.88 -1.04 15.40
N GLN A 217 7.12 -1.34 14.33
CA GLN A 217 7.39 -2.48 13.46
C GLN A 217 8.21 -2.13 12.21
N VAL A 218 8.27 -0.86 11.82
CA VAL A 218 9.03 -0.42 10.64
C VAL A 218 10.52 -0.31 10.99
N VAL A 219 11.27 -1.26 10.48
CA VAL A 219 12.73 -1.34 10.66
C VAL A 219 13.48 -0.52 9.60
N GLY A 220 14.75 -0.21 9.89
CA GLY A 220 15.70 0.42 8.97
C GLY A 220 15.76 1.94 9.07
N ASP A 221 16.88 2.47 8.63
CA ASP A 221 17.19 3.91 8.68
C ASP A 221 16.81 4.63 7.38
N THR A 222 16.80 3.93 6.26
CA THR A 222 16.30 4.45 4.98
C THR A 222 15.04 3.70 4.59
N VAL A 223 13.89 4.38 4.63
CA VAL A 223 12.55 3.79 4.41
C VAL A 223 11.71 4.70 3.51
N ILE A 224 11.05 4.11 2.52
CA ILE A 224 9.98 4.77 1.77
C ILE A 224 8.65 4.13 2.15
N LEU A 225 7.76 4.90 2.73
CA LEU A 225 6.41 4.50 3.14
C LEU A 225 5.40 5.08 2.15
N GLY A 226 4.75 4.22 1.37
CA GLY A 226 3.57 4.57 0.58
C GLY A 226 2.30 4.13 1.29
N ALA A 227 1.41 5.06 1.57
CA ALA A 227 0.26 4.73 2.40
C ALA A 227 -0.99 5.53 2.10
N ASP A 228 -2.14 4.87 2.18
CA ASP A 228 -3.42 5.51 2.47
C ASP A 228 -3.54 5.63 4.00
N LEU A 229 -3.21 6.79 4.53
CA LEU A 229 -3.25 7.05 5.96
C LEU A 229 -4.65 7.43 6.48
N ASN A 230 -5.61 7.65 5.57
CA ASN A 230 -6.98 8.01 5.90
C ASN A 230 -7.11 9.22 6.86
N LEU A 231 -6.17 10.17 6.79
CA LEU A 231 -6.12 11.34 7.68
C LEU A 231 -7.21 12.36 7.31
N GLY A 232 -8.45 12.15 7.77
CA GLY A 232 -9.58 13.03 7.46
C GLY A 232 -9.38 14.48 7.88
N ARG A 233 -8.49 14.75 8.86
CA ARG A 233 -8.06 16.09 9.30
C ARG A 233 -6.65 16.45 8.81
N GLY A 234 -6.10 15.64 7.91
CA GLY A 234 -4.78 15.84 7.31
C GLY A 234 -3.68 15.92 8.37
N ARG A 235 -2.71 16.78 8.14
CA ARG A 235 -1.52 16.95 9.01
C ARG A 235 -1.80 17.40 10.45
N ARG A 236 -3.06 17.77 10.78
CA ARG A 236 -3.47 18.11 12.14
C ARG A 236 -3.69 16.89 13.02
N GLU A 237 -3.74 15.68 12.45
CA GLU A 237 -3.92 14.45 13.21
C GLU A 237 -2.64 14.04 13.97
N ARG A 238 -2.84 13.40 15.13
CA ARG A 238 -1.74 12.86 15.93
C ARG A 238 -0.93 11.82 15.16
N ALA A 239 -1.58 10.99 14.35
CA ALA A 239 -0.90 10.00 13.50
C ALA A 239 0.15 10.66 12.58
N TRP A 240 -0.18 11.82 11.96
CA TRP A 240 0.79 12.58 11.16
C TRP A 240 1.99 13.05 11.99
N ARG A 241 1.74 13.61 13.16
CA ARG A 241 2.82 14.12 14.02
C ARG A 241 3.76 13.01 14.48
N LEU A 242 3.21 11.85 14.86
CA LEU A 242 4.00 10.67 15.22
C LEU A 242 4.93 10.22 14.07
N LEU A 243 4.43 10.17 12.84
CA LEU A 243 5.24 9.84 11.67
C LEU A 243 6.35 10.88 11.45
N HIS A 244 6.02 12.16 11.59
CA HIS A 244 6.98 13.24 11.42
C HIS A 244 8.05 13.28 12.54
N GLU A 245 7.67 13.03 13.77
CA GLU A 245 8.58 12.88 14.94
C GLU A 245 9.52 11.68 14.79
N ALA A 246 9.13 10.68 13.99
CA ALA A 246 9.94 9.51 13.63
C ALA A 246 10.73 9.72 12.33
N ASP A 247 11.02 10.95 11.94
CA ASP A 247 11.81 11.39 10.78
C ASP A 247 11.16 11.10 9.41
N PHE A 248 9.91 10.66 9.34
CA PHE A 248 9.23 10.53 8.05
C PHE A 248 8.88 11.91 7.49
N GLY A 249 9.48 12.25 6.35
CA GLY A 249 9.35 13.55 5.70
C GLY A 249 10.43 14.55 6.05
N ALA A 250 11.41 14.22 6.90
CA ALA A 250 12.58 15.07 7.15
C ALA A 250 13.52 15.06 5.92
N GLY A 251 13.92 16.25 5.47
CA GLY A 251 14.89 16.40 4.39
C GLY A 251 14.39 16.14 2.97
N VAL A 252 13.19 15.63 2.81
CA VAL A 252 12.52 15.48 1.52
C VAL A 252 11.39 16.48 1.50
N PRO A 253 11.36 17.45 0.53
CA PRO A 253 10.24 18.35 0.47
C PRO A 253 8.99 17.50 0.28
N PRO A 254 8.10 17.50 1.26
CA PRO A 254 6.93 16.72 1.12
C PRO A 254 6.15 17.47 0.07
N VAL A 255 5.77 16.80 -1.01
CA VAL A 255 4.46 17.25 -0.93
C VAL A 255 3.91 17.97 -2.08
N LEU A 256 3.01 17.25 -2.57
CA LEU A 256 1.86 17.85 -3.24
C LEU A 256 1.48 19.16 -2.52
N PRO A 257 1.29 20.25 -3.23
CA PRO A 257 0.71 21.46 -2.67
C PRO A 257 -0.53 21.09 -1.85
N SER A 258 -0.69 21.70 -0.68
CA SER A 258 -1.76 21.38 0.28
C SER A 258 -3.19 21.47 -0.27
N TRP A 259 -3.36 22.10 -1.43
CA TRP A 259 -4.64 22.20 -2.14
C TRP A 259 -4.92 21.01 -3.07
N ARG A 260 -3.98 20.12 -3.32
CA ARG A 260 -4.20 18.94 -4.15
C ARG A 260 -4.68 17.77 -3.31
N HIS A 261 -5.95 17.40 -3.49
CA HIS A 261 -6.53 16.20 -2.90
C HIS A 261 -5.92 14.94 -3.54
N THR A 262 -5.91 13.84 -2.79
CA THR A 262 -5.55 12.51 -3.30
C THR A 262 -6.75 11.59 -3.38
N PHE A 263 -7.76 11.78 -2.52
CA PHE A 263 -9.05 11.14 -2.63
C PHE A 263 -9.94 11.95 -3.59
N HIS A 264 -10.30 11.34 -4.71
CA HIS A 264 -10.97 12.02 -5.82
C HIS A 264 -12.47 12.22 -5.61
N ALA A 265 -13.11 11.33 -4.82
CA ALA A 265 -14.51 11.47 -4.46
C ALA A 265 -14.75 12.59 -3.44
N LEU A 266 -16.02 12.96 -3.22
CA LEU A 266 -16.37 14.01 -2.24
C LEU A 266 -16.51 13.41 -0.81
N PRO A 267 -16.06 14.13 0.23
CA PRO A 267 -15.27 15.36 0.20
C PRO A 267 -13.85 15.10 -0.28
N ARG A 268 -13.30 15.97 -1.11
CA ARG A 268 -11.93 15.85 -1.63
C ARG A 268 -10.91 16.07 -0.51
N LEU A 269 -10.21 14.99 -0.14
CA LEU A 269 -9.26 14.96 0.98
C LEU A 269 -7.87 14.57 0.51
N VAL A 270 -6.87 14.88 1.32
CA VAL A 270 -5.51 14.33 1.18
C VAL A 270 -5.42 13.14 2.14
N LEU A 271 -5.54 11.93 1.62
CA LEU A 271 -5.52 10.69 2.38
C LEU A 271 -4.26 9.86 2.12
N ASP A 272 -3.67 10.00 0.93
CA ASP A 272 -2.54 9.22 0.46
C ASP A 272 -1.24 10.01 0.57
N TYR A 273 -0.17 9.30 0.92
CA TYR A 273 1.14 9.89 1.17
C TYR A 273 2.24 8.96 0.67
N VAL A 274 3.33 9.56 0.19
CA VAL A 274 4.64 8.92 0.10
C VAL A 274 5.54 9.66 1.07
N LEU A 275 5.99 8.97 2.09
CA LEU A 275 6.84 9.53 3.15
C LEU A 275 8.20 8.85 3.12
N VAL A 276 9.24 9.61 3.37
CA VAL A 276 10.61 9.12 3.34
C VAL A 276 11.26 9.40 4.70
N ARG A 277 11.94 8.38 5.22
CA ARG A 277 12.91 8.49 6.31
C ARG A 277 14.27 8.12 5.73
N ASP A 278 15.25 8.97 5.88
CA ASP A 278 16.61 8.74 5.37
C ASP A 278 17.66 9.24 6.37
N ARG A 279 17.90 8.46 7.41
CA ARG A 279 18.88 8.77 8.45
C ARG A 279 20.32 8.53 7.99
N LEU A 280 20.50 7.70 6.97
CA LEU A 280 21.82 7.36 6.44
C LEU A 280 22.25 8.27 5.28
N GLY A 281 21.37 9.18 4.83
CA GLY A 281 21.67 10.05 3.72
C GLY A 281 21.85 9.32 2.38
N GLN A 282 21.23 8.17 2.20
CA GLN A 282 21.31 7.38 0.95
C GLN A 282 20.59 8.06 -0.22
N LEU A 283 19.69 8.99 0.08
CA LEU A 283 18.88 9.66 -0.92
C LEU A 283 19.46 11.05 -1.23
N ALA A 284 19.71 11.32 -2.49
CA ALA A 284 20.16 12.62 -2.95
C ALA A 284 18.99 13.61 -3.11
N ALA A 285 17.85 13.12 -3.58
CA ALA A 285 16.63 13.90 -3.75
C ALA A 285 15.42 12.99 -3.89
N ALA A 286 14.26 13.49 -3.55
CA ALA A 286 13.00 12.87 -3.91
C ALA A 286 12.00 13.95 -4.37
N ARG A 287 11.28 13.66 -5.44
CA ARG A 287 10.19 14.50 -5.94
C ARG A 287 8.93 13.67 -6.01
N ILE A 288 7.86 14.17 -5.40
CA ILE A 288 6.55 13.48 -5.41
C ILE A 288 5.59 14.27 -6.29
N GLU A 289 4.90 13.57 -7.16
CA GLU A 289 3.85 14.12 -8.01
C GLU A 289 2.59 13.27 -7.94
N ARG A 290 1.44 13.91 -8.10
CA ARG A 290 0.15 13.26 -8.27
C ARG A 290 -0.11 13.10 -9.77
N LEU A 291 -0.50 11.90 -10.19
CA LEU A 291 -0.95 11.71 -11.56
C LEU A 291 -2.45 12.00 -11.70
N ASP A 292 -2.76 12.73 -12.73
CA ASP A 292 -4.13 13.01 -13.18
C ASP A 292 -4.35 12.33 -14.53
N GLU A 293 -5.51 11.74 -14.76
CA GLU A 293 -5.87 11.13 -16.04
C GLU A 293 -6.06 12.22 -17.10
N ASP A 294 -6.88 13.21 -16.77
CA ASP A 294 -7.01 14.47 -17.47
C ASP A 294 -6.93 15.61 -16.43
N PRO A 295 -6.16 16.69 -16.69
CA PRO A 295 -6.13 17.85 -15.80
C PRO A 295 -7.51 18.49 -15.55
N ARG A 296 -8.46 18.24 -16.44
CA ARG A 296 -9.85 18.71 -16.35
C ARG A 296 -10.80 17.65 -15.80
N ASP A 297 -10.30 16.46 -15.43
CA ASP A 297 -11.17 15.36 -15.04
C ASP A 297 -12.02 15.74 -13.82
N ARG A 298 -13.33 15.78 -14.05
CA ARG A 298 -14.37 16.00 -13.06
C ARG A 298 -15.15 14.72 -12.79
N GLY A 299 -14.72 13.61 -13.38
CA GLY A 299 -15.33 12.30 -13.19
C GLY A 299 -15.33 11.83 -11.73
N ALA A 300 -15.98 10.72 -11.48
CA ALA A 300 -16.02 10.11 -10.16
C ALA A 300 -14.74 9.29 -9.83
N THR A 301 -13.89 9.04 -10.82
CA THR A 301 -12.68 8.21 -10.71
C THR A 301 -11.55 8.79 -11.54
N VAL A 302 -10.32 8.48 -11.13
CA VAL A 302 -9.08 8.76 -11.86
C VAL A 302 -8.37 7.44 -12.12
N PHE A 303 -8.05 7.12 -13.36
CA PHE A 303 -7.55 5.81 -13.78
C PHE A 303 -8.36 4.62 -13.22
N GLY A 304 -9.66 4.80 -13.02
CA GLY A 304 -10.57 3.78 -12.47
C GLY A 304 -10.62 3.69 -10.95
N SER A 305 -9.74 4.34 -10.21
CA SER A 305 -9.76 4.44 -8.75
C SER A 305 -10.46 5.72 -8.28
N ASP A 306 -10.95 5.72 -7.04
CA ASP A 306 -11.37 6.92 -6.31
C ASP A 306 -10.19 7.64 -5.62
N HIS A 307 -8.97 7.14 -5.79
CA HIS A 307 -7.72 7.75 -5.33
C HIS A 307 -6.79 8.06 -6.51
N HIS A 308 -6.05 9.15 -6.40
CA HIS A 308 -4.99 9.51 -7.36
C HIS A 308 -3.71 8.70 -7.11
N PRO A 309 -3.03 8.23 -8.17
CA PRO A 309 -1.68 7.69 -8.04
C PRO A 309 -0.71 8.77 -7.58
N LEU A 310 0.16 8.44 -6.62
CA LEU A 310 1.29 9.25 -6.21
C LEU A 310 2.58 8.62 -6.72
N VAL A 311 3.37 9.36 -7.47
CA VAL A 311 4.66 8.91 -8.01
C VAL A 311 5.78 9.69 -7.35
N ALA A 312 6.69 8.99 -6.68
CA ALA A 312 7.94 9.55 -6.17
C ALA A 312 9.10 9.14 -7.08
N ARG A 313 9.83 10.13 -7.57
CA ARG A 313 11.12 9.95 -8.24
C ARG A 313 12.22 10.19 -7.23
N VAL A 314 12.98 9.15 -6.93
CA VAL A 314 13.97 9.14 -5.86
C VAL A 314 15.35 8.95 -6.49
N ARG A 315 16.24 9.93 -6.31
CA ARG A 315 17.64 9.79 -6.70
C ARG A 315 18.45 9.23 -5.53
N LEU A 316 19.23 8.21 -5.82
CA LEU A 316 20.11 7.55 -4.87
C LEU A 316 21.53 8.15 -4.94
N ARG A 317 22.17 8.26 -3.80
CA ARG A 317 23.59 8.66 -3.76
C ARG A 317 24.48 7.50 -4.22
N PRO A 318 25.59 7.79 -4.89
CA PRO A 318 26.62 6.79 -5.13
C PRO A 318 27.15 6.22 -3.81
N ALA A 319 27.47 4.94 -3.79
CA ALA A 319 28.15 4.34 -2.65
C ALA A 319 29.49 5.09 -2.40
N GLY A 320 29.77 5.43 -1.14
CA GLY A 320 31.03 6.10 -0.76
C GLY A 320 31.05 7.64 -0.88
N GLN A 321 29.95 8.29 -1.25
CA GLN A 321 29.84 9.76 -1.11
C GLN A 321 29.44 10.14 0.32
N GLU A 322 30.37 10.75 1.06
CA GLU A 322 30.06 11.32 2.39
C GLU A 322 29.07 12.49 2.30
N LEU A 323 28.34 12.70 3.40
CA LEU A 323 27.50 13.88 3.58
C LEU A 323 28.43 15.10 3.69
N SER A 324 28.50 15.94 2.67
CA SER A 324 29.18 17.22 2.70
C SER A 324 28.37 18.28 3.43
#